data_1cca6ef3a2d34474c3e1ba81af377971
#
_entry.id   1cca6ef3a2d34474c3e1ba81af377971
#
_cell.length_a   1.000
_cell.length_b   1.000
_cell.length_c   1.000
_cell.angle_alpha   90.00
_cell.angle_beta   90.00
_cell.angle_gamma   90.00
#
_symmetry.space_group_name_H-M   'P 1'
#
loop_
_entity.id
_entity.type
_entity.pdbx_description
1 polymer ?
#
loop_
_entity_poly.entity_id
_entity_poly.type
_entity_poly.pdbx_seq_one_letter_code
_entity_poly.pdbx_strand_id
1 'polypeptide(L)'
;MKKTLLFVSVMALGTSFAQNCSDLFISEYVEGTGNDKALELYNPTSAPIDLTGYRIERFSNGQATSASGGILNLTGSVAPYSTFIIANGQTTTSPSSPACAPALQAMADQLDGVYPAPTYMNGNDAIVLFKNAAIIDIFGKTGDASISTASAWSDEFPYDGSVGAWWTKDHSLVRKASVMTGVSVNPDPFIVTVEWDSLPKDTWTGLGSHTCDCMVGVVELNSIVSFVVYPNPSNDGHIAINASENIEKVEVINMVGQVVLSETYAVLLKKTQLDSSKLNKGMYAVKIRFSNNTISQTSLIIQ
;
A
#
# COMPACT_ATOMS: atom_id res chain seq x y z
N MET A 1 60.84 12.04 -12.36
CA MET A 1 59.72 12.55 -11.57
C MET A 1 58.49 11.68 -11.89
N LYS A 2 58.14 10.75 -10.97
CA LYS A 2 56.97 9.89 -11.10
C LYS A 2 55.78 10.63 -10.52
N LYS A 3 54.75 10.96 -11.33
CA LYS A 3 53.49 11.56 -10.88
C LYS A 3 52.58 10.45 -10.40
N THR A 4 52.37 10.38 -9.10
CA THR A 4 51.39 9.50 -8.48
C THR A 4 50.01 10.16 -8.63
N LEU A 5 49.10 9.51 -9.35
CA LEU A 5 47.69 9.94 -9.48
C LEU A 5 46.93 9.38 -8.31
N LEU A 6 46.44 10.24 -7.42
CA LEU A 6 45.59 9.87 -6.29
C LEU A 6 44.13 9.79 -6.77
N PHE A 7 43.58 8.60 -6.85
CA PHE A 7 42.16 8.39 -7.10
C PHE A 7 41.39 8.56 -5.79
N VAL A 8 40.67 9.67 -5.65
CA VAL A 8 39.70 9.86 -4.56
C VAL A 8 38.38 9.22 -5.02
N SER A 9 38.09 8.05 -4.48
CA SER A 9 36.77 7.40 -4.62
C SER A 9 35.77 8.11 -3.69
N VAL A 10 34.85 8.90 -4.28
CA VAL A 10 33.70 9.44 -3.57
C VAL A 10 32.68 8.30 -3.44
N MET A 11 32.62 7.68 -2.27
CA MET A 11 31.49 6.84 -1.91
C MET A 11 30.26 7.75 -1.75
N ALA A 12 29.34 7.72 -2.69
CA ALA A 12 28.00 8.24 -2.51
C ALA A 12 27.30 7.34 -1.49
N LEU A 13 27.20 7.80 -0.25
CA LEU A 13 26.31 7.24 0.75
C LEU A 13 24.88 7.52 0.27
N GLY A 14 24.27 6.55 -0.40
CA GLY A 14 22.83 6.54 -0.65
C GLY A 14 22.15 6.50 0.70
N THR A 15 21.51 7.59 1.10
CA THR A 15 20.57 7.58 2.22
C THR A 15 19.40 6.70 1.79
N SER A 16 19.38 5.45 2.25
CA SER A 16 18.17 4.63 2.25
C SER A 16 17.19 5.35 3.16
N PHE A 17 16.23 6.06 2.57
CA PHE A 17 15.04 6.44 3.34
C PHE A 17 14.34 5.14 3.68
N ALA A 18 14.27 4.82 4.99
CA ALA A 18 13.43 3.74 5.45
C ALA A 18 12.01 4.03 4.97
N GLN A 19 11.45 3.15 4.16
CA GLN A 19 10.07 3.20 3.76
C GLN A 19 9.21 3.21 5.04
N ASN A 20 8.42 4.26 5.22
CA ASN A 20 7.67 4.47 6.46
C ASN A 20 6.31 3.77 6.43
N CYS A 21 6.28 2.52 5.99
CA CYS A 21 5.10 1.65 5.91
C CYS A 21 4.83 1.03 7.29
N SER A 22 4.45 1.84 8.27
CA SER A 22 4.49 1.41 9.68
C SER A 22 3.12 1.31 10.35
N ASP A 23 2.09 1.92 9.78
CA ASP A 23 0.73 1.93 10.36
C ASP A 23 -0.34 2.09 9.27
N LEU A 24 -1.61 1.94 9.63
CA LEU A 24 -2.75 2.13 8.75
C LEU A 24 -2.80 3.55 8.16
N PHE A 25 -3.38 3.68 6.98
CA PHE A 25 -3.77 4.97 6.42
C PHE A 25 -5.07 4.84 5.61
N ILE A 26 -5.73 5.97 5.32
CA ILE A 26 -6.95 6.02 4.50
C ILE A 26 -6.52 5.83 3.05
N SER A 27 -6.97 4.77 2.40
CA SER A 27 -6.62 4.42 1.00
C SER A 27 -7.69 4.81 -0.01
N GLU A 28 -8.96 4.86 0.38
CA GLU A 28 -10.04 5.28 -0.50
C GLU A 28 -11.09 6.10 0.27
N TYR A 29 -11.62 7.14 -0.38
CA TYR A 29 -12.70 8.00 0.08
C TYR A 29 -13.80 7.96 -0.98
N VAL A 30 -15.00 7.54 -0.60
CA VAL A 30 -16.15 7.45 -1.52
C VAL A 30 -17.23 8.42 -1.07
N GLU A 31 -17.57 9.39 -1.94
CA GLU A 31 -18.73 10.25 -1.78
C GLU A 31 -19.67 10.08 -2.98
N GLY A 32 -20.52 9.06 -2.88
CA GLY A 32 -21.52 8.73 -3.86
C GLY A 32 -22.86 9.45 -3.66
N THR A 33 -23.88 8.95 -4.34
CA THR A 33 -25.25 9.50 -4.28
C THR A 33 -25.86 9.32 -2.91
N GLY A 34 -26.30 10.42 -2.29
CA GLY A 34 -26.94 10.37 -0.98
C GLY A 34 -26.02 9.86 0.11
N ASN A 35 -26.33 8.70 0.67
CA ASN A 35 -25.51 8.05 1.69
C ASN A 35 -24.68 6.87 1.18
N ASP A 36 -24.47 6.76 -0.13
CA ASP A 36 -23.52 5.83 -0.72
C ASP A 36 -22.09 6.31 -0.46
N LYS A 37 -21.67 6.20 0.80
CA LYS A 37 -20.41 6.75 1.31
C LYS A 37 -19.63 5.69 2.06
N ALA A 38 -18.32 5.68 1.80
CA ALA A 38 -17.41 4.74 2.43
C ALA A 38 -16.01 5.34 2.60
N LEU A 39 -15.25 4.73 3.49
CA LEU A 39 -13.83 4.94 3.68
C LEU A 39 -13.15 3.58 3.64
N GLU A 40 -11.98 3.52 3.05
CA GLU A 40 -11.13 2.34 3.12
C GLU A 40 -9.83 2.69 3.85
N LEU A 41 -9.42 1.80 4.74
CA LEU A 41 -8.11 1.83 5.40
C LEU A 41 -7.25 0.73 4.80
N TYR A 42 -5.98 0.99 4.61
CA TYR A 42 -5.00 0.01 4.14
C TYR A 42 -3.94 -0.27 5.19
N ASN A 43 -3.59 -1.54 5.36
CA ASN A 43 -2.46 -1.99 6.16
C ASN A 43 -1.23 -2.21 5.26
N PRO A 44 -0.25 -1.29 5.23
CA PRO A 44 0.94 -1.42 4.39
C PRO A 44 2.00 -2.33 4.98
N THR A 45 1.75 -2.94 6.15
CA THR A 45 2.75 -3.71 6.90
C THR A 45 2.65 -5.21 6.61
N SER A 46 3.72 -5.93 6.91
CA SER A 46 3.79 -7.40 6.81
C SER A 46 3.16 -8.14 7.99
N ALA A 47 2.56 -7.43 8.96
CA ALA A 47 1.90 -8.00 10.12
C ALA A 47 0.44 -7.56 10.20
N PRO A 48 -0.47 -8.37 10.76
CA PRO A 48 -1.82 -7.92 11.02
C PRO A 48 -1.83 -6.77 12.05
N ILE A 49 -2.71 -5.80 11.85
CA ILE A 49 -2.90 -4.68 12.78
C ILE A 49 -4.23 -4.87 13.51
N ASP A 50 -4.18 -4.97 14.84
CA ASP A 50 -5.34 -4.96 15.72
C ASP A 50 -5.91 -3.54 15.79
N LEU A 51 -7.22 -3.40 15.58
CA LEU A 51 -7.91 -2.11 15.54
C LEU A 51 -8.26 -1.54 16.92
N THR A 52 -7.90 -2.23 18.01
CA THR A 52 -8.09 -1.71 19.38
C THR A 52 -7.39 -0.36 19.55
N GLY A 53 -8.16 0.65 19.93
CA GLY A 53 -7.69 2.02 20.10
C GLY A 53 -7.66 2.86 18.81
N TYR A 54 -8.00 2.28 17.66
CA TYR A 54 -8.21 3.05 16.44
C TYR A 54 -9.64 3.59 16.37
N ARG A 55 -9.78 4.80 15.84
CA ARG A 55 -11.05 5.43 15.57
C ARG A 55 -10.97 6.39 14.39
N ILE A 56 -12.08 6.57 13.72
CA ILE A 56 -12.28 7.61 12.69
C ILE A 56 -13.10 8.74 13.31
N GLU A 57 -12.68 9.98 13.06
CA GLU A 57 -13.44 11.18 13.45
C GLU A 57 -13.70 12.08 12.24
N ARG A 58 -14.93 12.60 12.11
CA ARG A 58 -15.29 13.59 11.09
C ARG A 58 -15.29 15.00 11.68
N PHE A 59 -14.57 15.90 11.02
CA PHE A 59 -14.49 17.32 11.33
C PHE A 59 -15.29 18.09 10.29
N SER A 60 -16.53 18.44 10.64
CA SER A 60 -17.48 19.00 9.68
C SER A 60 -17.10 20.42 9.27
N ASN A 61 -17.08 20.68 7.95
CA ASN A 61 -17.01 22.03 7.38
C ASN A 61 -15.87 22.90 7.96
N GLY A 62 -14.66 22.33 8.11
CA GLY A 62 -13.48 23.05 8.59
C GLY A 62 -13.46 23.31 10.10
N GLN A 63 -14.30 22.64 10.89
CA GLN A 63 -14.25 22.75 12.34
C GLN A 63 -12.91 22.27 12.91
N ALA A 64 -12.51 22.86 14.05
CA ALA A 64 -11.29 22.45 14.76
C ALA A 64 -11.51 21.26 15.70
N THR A 65 -12.77 20.86 15.92
CA THR A 65 -13.18 19.73 16.74
C THR A 65 -14.10 18.82 15.96
N SER A 66 -14.04 17.53 16.22
CA SER A 66 -14.92 16.57 15.56
C SER A 66 -16.41 16.83 15.89
N ALA A 67 -17.28 16.48 14.94
CA ALA A 67 -18.71 16.60 15.12
C ALA A 67 -19.17 15.73 16.29
N SER A 68 -20.13 16.22 17.07
CA SER A 68 -20.77 15.40 18.11
C SER A 68 -21.41 14.16 17.47
N GLY A 69 -20.96 12.97 17.88
CA GLY A 69 -21.36 11.69 17.26
C GLY A 69 -20.64 11.35 15.95
N GLY A 70 -19.80 12.24 15.42
CA GLY A 70 -18.95 11.97 14.23
C GLY A 70 -17.72 11.12 14.52
N ILE A 71 -17.81 10.20 15.51
CA ILE A 71 -16.72 9.33 15.97
C ILE A 71 -17.15 7.88 15.84
N LEU A 72 -16.33 7.08 15.18
CA LEU A 72 -16.46 5.63 15.08
C LEU A 72 -15.22 4.96 15.66
N ASN A 73 -15.38 4.19 16.73
CA ASN A 73 -14.34 3.29 17.20
C ASN A 73 -14.29 2.06 16.30
N LEU A 74 -13.08 1.72 15.85
CA LEU A 74 -12.88 0.57 14.99
C LEU A 74 -12.70 -0.70 15.80
N THR A 75 -13.10 -1.84 15.23
CA THR A 75 -13.04 -3.15 15.88
C THR A 75 -12.55 -4.21 14.90
N GLY A 76 -11.88 -5.26 15.42
CA GLY A 76 -11.34 -6.34 14.60
C GLY A 76 -9.87 -6.15 14.29
N SER A 77 -9.44 -6.59 13.13
CA SER A 77 -8.04 -6.51 12.68
C SER A 77 -7.95 -6.41 11.18
N VAL A 78 -6.87 -5.79 10.67
CA VAL A 78 -6.57 -5.70 9.23
C VAL A 78 -5.40 -6.62 8.94
N ALA A 79 -5.58 -7.59 8.05
CA ALA A 79 -4.53 -8.52 7.65
C ALA A 79 -3.35 -7.78 6.97
N PRO A 80 -2.15 -8.40 6.87
CA PRO A 80 -1.03 -7.82 6.16
C PRO A 80 -1.40 -7.48 4.71
N TYR A 81 -1.00 -6.29 4.26
CA TYR A 81 -1.23 -5.82 2.88
C TYR A 81 -2.68 -5.93 2.42
N SER A 82 -3.62 -5.68 3.32
CA SER A 82 -5.06 -5.79 3.11
C SER A 82 -5.76 -4.52 3.51
N THR A 83 -7.04 -4.43 3.16
CA THR A 83 -7.89 -3.28 3.41
C THR A 83 -8.93 -3.55 4.50
N PHE A 84 -9.55 -2.47 4.99
CA PHE A 84 -10.66 -2.50 5.92
C PHE A 84 -11.67 -1.42 5.50
N ILE A 85 -12.87 -1.83 5.12
CA ILE A 85 -13.89 -0.96 4.56
C ILE A 85 -14.89 -0.56 5.63
N ILE A 86 -15.14 0.75 5.72
CA ILE A 86 -16.16 1.35 6.58
C ILE A 86 -17.21 1.96 5.66
N ALA A 87 -18.46 1.52 5.71
CA ALA A 87 -19.55 2.08 4.92
C ALA A 87 -20.65 2.69 5.80
N ASN A 88 -21.42 3.60 5.19
CA ASN A 88 -22.54 4.24 5.84
C ASN A 88 -23.60 3.20 6.25
N GLY A 89 -24.00 3.21 7.53
CA GLY A 89 -24.88 2.24 8.13
C GLY A 89 -26.36 2.53 7.98
N GLN A 90 -26.76 3.59 7.26
CA GLN A 90 -28.19 3.94 7.12
C GLN A 90 -28.91 2.98 6.17
N THR A 91 -29.89 2.25 6.71
CA THR A 91 -30.70 1.26 5.97
C THR A 91 -32.08 1.76 5.60
N THR A 92 -32.50 2.91 6.14
CA THR A 92 -33.84 3.48 5.92
C THR A 92 -33.75 4.82 5.21
N THR A 93 -34.60 5.01 4.21
CA THR A 93 -34.72 6.28 3.48
C THR A 93 -35.65 7.23 4.20
N SER A 94 -35.20 8.48 4.39
CA SER A 94 -36.05 9.62 4.77
C SER A 94 -36.00 10.70 3.68
N PRO A 95 -36.89 11.71 3.69
CA PRO A 95 -36.92 12.75 2.66
C PRO A 95 -35.60 13.53 2.52
N SER A 96 -34.82 13.63 3.58
CA SER A 96 -33.54 14.38 3.62
C SER A 96 -32.31 13.50 3.72
N SER A 97 -32.46 12.17 3.85
CA SER A 97 -31.34 11.25 4.06
C SER A 97 -31.71 9.87 3.51
N PRO A 98 -31.37 9.57 2.25
CA PRO A 98 -31.64 8.27 1.64
C PRO A 98 -30.83 7.16 2.32
N ALA A 99 -31.30 5.90 2.18
CA ALA A 99 -30.51 4.75 2.61
C ALA A 99 -29.21 4.63 1.78
N CYS A 100 -28.18 4.07 2.38
CA CYS A 100 -27.00 3.63 1.64
C CYS A 100 -27.33 2.40 0.80
N ALA A 101 -26.71 2.27 -0.36
CA ALA A 101 -26.88 1.14 -1.26
C ALA A 101 -26.50 -0.18 -0.55
N PRO A 102 -27.38 -1.19 -0.53
CA PRO A 102 -27.09 -2.47 0.11
C PRO A 102 -25.84 -3.16 -0.47
N ALA A 103 -25.52 -2.93 -1.74
CA ALA A 103 -24.32 -3.45 -2.37
C ALA A 103 -23.05 -2.87 -1.77
N LEU A 104 -23.02 -1.57 -1.45
CA LEU A 104 -21.91 -0.93 -0.78
C LEU A 104 -21.79 -1.39 0.68
N GLN A 105 -22.91 -1.48 1.39
CA GLN A 105 -22.93 -2.00 2.78
C GLN A 105 -22.43 -3.46 2.86
N ALA A 106 -22.69 -4.27 1.83
CA ALA A 106 -22.24 -5.65 1.78
C ALA A 106 -20.71 -5.81 1.59
N MET A 107 -20.02 -4.75 1.17
CA MET A 107 -18.55 -4.74 1.07
C MET A 107 -17.87 -4.36 2.38
N ALA A 108 -18.61 -3.79 3.33
CA ALA A 108 -18.02 -3.22 4.55
C ALA A 108 -17.61 -4.30 5.56
N ASP A 109 -16.43 -4.12 6.14
CA ASP A 109 -15.98 -4.84 7.33
C ASP A 109 -16.66 -4.28 8.59
N GLN A 110 -16.97 -2.98 8.59
CA GLN A 110 -17.70 -2.31 9.65
C GLN A 110 -18.66 -1.26 9.08
N LEU A 111 -19.90 -1.28 9.52
CA LEU A 111 -20.83 -0.19 9.25
C LEU A 111 -20.71 0.86 10.35
N ASP A 112 -20.82 2.13 9.99
CA ASP A 112 -20.95 3.20 10.99
C ASP A 112 -22.40 3.35 11.46
N GLY A 113 -22.64 4.33 12.32
CA GLY A 113 -23.98 4.58 12.86
C GLY A 113 -24.86 5.42 11.91
N VAL A 114 -26.02 5.79 12.43
CA VAL A 114 -26.86 6.83 11.82
C VAL A 114 -26.26 8.21 12.11
N TYR A 115 -26.69 9.22 11.33
CA TYR A 115 -26.25 10.61 11.53
C TYR A 115 -26.35 11.04 13.02
N PRO A 116 -25.31 11.73 13.52
CA PRO A 116 -24.05 12.08 12.87
C PRO A 116 -23.00 10.96 13.03
N ALA A 117 -22.43 10.50 11.91
CA ALA A 117 -21.37 9.50 11.89
C ALA A 117 -20.28 9.90 10.87
N PRO A 118 -19.10 9.28 10.87
CA PRO A 118 -18.01 9.67 9.98
C PRO A 118 -18.36 9.63 8.50
N THR A 119 -19.08 8.62 8.03
CA THR A 119 -19.46 8.49 6.61
C THR A 119 -20.64 9.37 6.18
N TYR A 120 -20.97 10.44 6.93
CA TYR A 120 -21.85 11.52 6.48
C TYR A 120 -21.07 12.74 6.00
N MET A 121 -19.83 12.54 5.50
CA MET A 121 -19.04 13.58 4.85
C MET A 121 -19.75 14.11 3.60
N ASN A 122 -19.48 15.35 3.21
CA ASN A 122 -20.13 16.03 2.09
C ASN A 122 -19.18 16.91 1.25
N GLY A 123 -17.94 16.48 1.11
CA GLY A 123 -16.92 17.08 0.26
C GLY A 123 -16.02 18.08 0.97
N ASN A 124 -16.50 18.84 1.95
CA ASN A 124 -15.71 19.83 2.69
C ASN A 124 -15.46 19.46 4.15
N ASP A 125 -15.68 18.21 4.51
CA ASP A 125 -15.33 17.66 5.82
C ASP A 125 -13.90 17.12 5.81
N ALA A 126 -13.21 17.20 6.95
CA ALA A 126 -11.98 16.46 7.14
C ALA A 126 -12.27 15.15 7.90
N ILE A 127 -11.54 14.10 7.53
CA ILE A 127 -11.59 12.79 8.18
C ILE A 127 -10.24 12.50 8.79
N VAL A 128 -10.23 12.14 10.06
CA VAL A 128 -8.99 11.85 10.79
C VAL A 128 -9.03 10.45 11.37
N LEU A 129 -7.99 9.69 11.08
CA LEU A 129 -7.72 8.39 11.69
C LEU A 129 -6.82 8.60 12.90
N PHE A 130 -7.28 8.15 14.06
CA PHE A 130 -6.55 8.17 15.32
C PHE A 130 -6.19 6.77 15.78
N LYS A 131 -5.07 6.67 16.48
CA LYS A 131 -4.73 5.53 17.34
C LYS A 131 -4.50 6.06 18.76
N ASN A 132 -5.41 5.73 19.67
CA ASN A 132 -5.48 6.35 21.00
C ASN A 132 -5.60 7.88 20.88
N ALA A 133 -4.57 8.62 21.33
CA ALA A 133 -4.52 10.09 21.23
C ALA A 133 -3.71 10.60 20.02
N ALA A 134 -3.01 9.72 19.30
CA ALA A 134 -2.16 10.10 18.19
C ALA A 134 -2.94 10.15 16.87
N ILE A 135 -2.70 11.18 16.08
CA ILE A 135 -3.16 11.25 14.69
C ILE A 135 -2.27 10.32 13.85
N ILE A 136 -2.91 9.43 13.11
CA ILE A 136 -2.24 8.50 12.19
C ILE A 136 -2.37 8.99 10.76
N ASP A 137 -3.56 9.50 10.39
CA ASP A 137 -3.80 10.02 9.05
C ASP A 137 -4.87 11.10 9.05
N ILE A 138 -4.76 12.07 8.13
CA ILE A 138 -5.73 13.14 7.91
C ILE A 138 -6.05 13.21 6.42
N PHE A 139 -7.31 13.08 6.09
CA PHE A 139 -7.89 13.49 4.81
C PHE A 139 -8.55 14.85 4.99
N GLY A 140 -8.18 15.85 4.20
CA GLY A 140 -8.64 17.22 4.40
C GLY A 140 -7.75 18.01 5.35
N LYS A 141 -8.29 19.11 5.90
CA LYS A 141 -7.64 19.96 6.89
C LYS A 141 -8.63 20.31 8.00
N THR A 142 -8.22 20.14 9.25
CA THR A 142 -9.02 20.52 10.42
C THR A 142 -8.73 21.97 10.81
N GLY A 143 -9.73 22.68 11.34
CA GLY A 143 -9.57 24.06 11.82
C GLY A 143 -9.35 25.09 10.70
N ASP A 144 -9.86 24.84 9.51
CA ASP A 144 -9.79 25.75 8.37
C ASP A 144 -11.15 26.40 8.09
N ALA A 145 -11.31 27.63 8.54
CA ALA A 145 -12.55 28.37 8.32
C ALA A 145 -12.85 28.66 6.84
N SER A 146 -11.85 28.66 5.95
CA SER A 146 -12.05 28.93 4.52
C SER A 146 -12.88 27.85 3.85
N ILE A 147 -12.75 26.58 4.27
CA ILE A 147 -13.52 25.46 3.73
C ILE A 147 -14.98 25.51 4.14
N SER A 148 -15.35 26.22 5.21
CA SER A 148 -16.74 26.33 5.66
C SER A 148 -17.68 26.96 4.65
N THR A 149 -17.15 27.79 3.75
CA THR A 149 -17.89 28.48 2.66
C THR A 149 -17.68 27.80 1.32
N ALA A 150 -16.68 26.93 1.19
CA ALA A 150 -16.43 26.15 -0.01
C ALA A 150 -17.32 24.89 -0.04
N SER A 151 -17.61 24.39 -1.23
CA SER A 151 -18.41 23.18 -1.40
C SER A 151 -17.60 21.90 -1.23
N ALA A 152 -16.29 21.98 -1.42
CA ALA A 152 -15.38 20.82 -1.40
C ALA A 152 -13.92 21.25 -1.30
N TRP A 153 -13.03 20.31 -1.03
CA TRP A 153 -11.60 20.46 -1.27
C TRP A 153 -11.34 20.44 -2.78
N SER A 154 -10.42 21.28 -3.24
CA SER A 154 -10.03 21.37 -4.64
C SER A 154 -8.55 21.07 -4.85
N ASP A 155 -8.13 21.10 -6.12
CA ASP A 155 -6.74 20.91 -6.52
C ASP A 155 -5.84 22.13 -6.27
N GLU A 156 -6.44 23.27 -5.91
CA GLU A 156 -5.74 24.51 -5.61
C GLU A 156 -6.33 25.21 -4.37
N PHE A 157 -5.56 26.12 -3.80
CA PHE A 157 -5.99 27.01 -2.74
C PHE A 157 -6.02 28.48 -3.28
N PRO A 158 -7.05 29.27 -2.99
CA PRO A 158 -8.20 29.02 -2.11
C PRO A 158 -9.24 28.06 -2.71
N TYR A 159 -9.98 27.34 -1.84
CA TYR A 159 -10.99 26.37 -2.21
C TYR A 159 -12.30 27.04 -2.66
N ASP A 160 -12.29 27.77 -3.75
CA ASP A 160 -13.45 28.52 -4.24
C ASP A 160 -14.08 27.93 -5.53
N GLY A 161 -13.47 26.86 -6.08
CA GLY A 161 -13.91 26.20 -7.30
C GLY A 161 -13.70 27.01 -8.57
N SER A 162 -13.23 28.27 -8.48
CA SER A 162 -12.93 29.11 -9.64
C SER A 162 -11.50 28.90 -10.14
N VAL A 163 -10.60 28.46 -9.26
CA VAL A 163 -9.19 28.23 -9.53
C VAL A 163 -8.94 26.78 -9.92
N GLY A 164 -9.61 25.84 -9.26
CA GLY A 164 -9.50 24.41 -9.51
C GLY A 164 -10.84 23.70 -9.45
N ALA A 165 -10.88 22.46 -9.92
CA ALA A 165 -12.06 21.63 -9.85
C ALA A 165 -12.37 21.20 -8.41
N TRP A 166 -13.65 21.01 -8.09
CA TRP A 166 -14.04 20.29 -6.89
C TRP A 166 -13.65 18.83 -7.04
N TRP A 167 -12.86 18.31 -6.10
CA TRP A 167 -12.33 16.95 -6.19
C TRP A 167 -12.97 15.97 -5.23
N THR A 168 -13.42 16.43 -4.08
CA THR A 168 -13.91 15.57 -3.01
C THR A 168 -15.43 15.41 -3.03
N LYS A 169 -16.17 16.43 -3.46
CA LYS A 169 -17.62 16.38 -3.54
C LYS A 169 -18.06 15.60 -4.78
N ASP A 170 -18.98 14.65 -4.57
CA ASP A 170 -19.53 13.83 -5.66
C ASP A 170 -18.44 13.06 -6.44
N HIS A 171 -17.39 12.59 -5.75
CA HIS A 171 -16.31 11.81 -6.34
C HIS A 171 -15.89 10.66 -5.43
N SER A 172 -15.27 9.66 -6.02
CA SER A 172 -14.45 8.69 -5.30
C SER A 172 -12.98 9.05 -5.48
N LEU A 173 -12.19 8.92 -4.43
CA LEU A 173 -10.77 9.24 -4.44
C LEU A 173 -9.97 8.03 -3.99
N VAL A 174 -8.98 7.66 -4.79
CA VAL A 174 -8.04 6.57 -4.47
C VAL A 174 -6.69 7.18 -4.18
N ARG A 175 -6.07 6.78 -3.07
CA ARG A 175 -4.74 7.25 -2.71
C ARG A 175 -3.69 6.70 -3.65
N LYS A 176 -2.73 7.54 -4.06
CA LYS A 176 -1.67 7.15 -5.00
C LYS A 176 -0.77 6.09 -4.38
N ALA A 177 -0.33 5.13 -5.18
CA ALA A 177 0.57 4.05 -4.74
C ALA A 177 1.88 4.54 -4.10
N SER A 178 2.35 5.72 -4.49
CA SER A 178 3.55 6.35 -3.94
C SER A 178 3.38 6.88 -2.52
N VAL A 179 2.15 6.95 -2.00
CA VAL A 179 1.87 7.33 -0.61
C VAL A 179 1.96 6.09 0.27
N MET A 180 2.97 6.03 1.11
CA MET A 180 3.34 4.86 1.91
C MET A 180 3.04 5.01 3.40
N THR A 181 2.48 6.14 3.82
CA THR A 181 2.14 6.44 5.20
C THR A 181 1.06 7.51 5.26
N GLY A 182 0.30 7.55 6.34
CA GLY A 182 -0.67 8.60 6.59
C GLY A 182 -0.02 9.95 6.90
N VAL A 183 -0.81 11.01 6.74
CA VAL A 183 -0.45 12.40 7.09
C VAL A 183 -0.79 12.63 8.55
N SER A 184 0.19 12.70 9.43
CA SER A 184 0.00 12.89 10.89
C SER A 184 0.06 14.35 11.34
N VAL A 185 0.39 15.25 10.44
CA VAL A 185 0.45 16.70 10.68
C VAL A 185 -0.63 17.39 9.83
N ASN A 186 -1.44 18.24 10.46
CA ASN A 186 -2.54 18.92 9.77
C ASN A 186 -2.00 19.70 8.54
N PRO A 187 -2.46 19.41 7.31
CA PRO A 187 -1.96 20.03 6.10
C PRO A 187 -2.22 21.54 6.06
N ASP A 188 -1.32 22.30 5.44
CA ASP A 188 -1.52 23.75 5.26
C ASP A 188 -0.86 24.25 3.95
N PRO A 189 -1.60 24.37 2.84
CA PRO A 189 -3.00 23.90 2.62
C PRO A 189 -3.10 22.38 2.35
N PHE A 190 -4.31 21.84 2.40
CA PHE A 190 -4.61 20.50 1.86
C PHE A 190 -4.89 20.63 0.36
N ILE A 191 -4.03 20.05 -0.46
CA ILE A 191 -4.19 19.97 -1.92
C ILE A 191 -4.42 18.53 -2.30
N VAL A 192 -5.65 18.20 -2.65
CA VAL A 192 -6.09 16.80 -2.82
C VAL A 192 -5.29 16.06 -3.89
N THR A 193 -4.92 16.72 -4.99
CA THR A 193 -4.18 16.11 -6.09
C THR A 193 -2.75 15.71 -5.77
N VAL A 194 -2.21 16.13 -4.63
CA VAL A 194 -0.86 15.72 -4.19
C VAL A 194 -0.83 14.20 -3.93
N GLU A 195 -1.83 13.68 -3.22
CA GLU A 195 -1.85 12.29 -2.76
C GLU A 195 -2.98 11.45 -3.35
N TRP A 196 -3.96 12.04 -4.03
CA TRP A 196 -5.18 11.38 -4.45
C TRP A 196 -5.43 11.49 -5.95
N ASP A 197 -5.97 10.41 -6.51
CA ASP A 197 -6.54 10.35 -7.86
C ASP A 197 -8.05 10.31 -7.75
N SER A 198 -8.75 11.05 -8.64
CA SER A 198 -10.19 11.19 -8.61
C SER A 198 -10.86 10.25 -9.61
N LEU A 199 -11.93 9.62 -9.18
CA LEU A 199 -12.84 8.81 -9.97
C LEU A 199 -14.24 9.44 -9.98
N PRO A 200 -15.08 9.13 -10.97
CA PRO A 200 -16.46 9.62 -11.02
C PRO A 200 -17.26 9.24 -9.76
N LYS A 201 -18.30 10.01 -9.46
CA LYS A 201 -19.30 9.71 -8.45
C LYS A 201 -19.81 8.27 -8.60
N ASP A 202 -20.16 7.63 -7.50
CA ASP A 202 -20.69 6.26 -7.46
C ASP A 202 -19.71 5.20 -7.97
N THR A 203 -18.40 5.48 -7.94
CA THR A 203 -17.36 4.53 -8.28
C THR A 203 -16.75 3.97 -7.00
N TRP A 204 -17.07 2.73 -6.66
CA TRP A 204 -16.50 2.02 -5.48
C TRP A 204 -16.04 0.60 -5.80
N THR A 205 -15.81 0.32 -7.09
CA THR A 205 -15.34 -1.00 -7.54
C THR A 205 -13.88 -1.28 -7.14
N GLY A 206 -13.14 -0.26 -6.69
CA GLY A 206 -11.78 -0.37 -6.16
C GLY A 206 -11.71 -0.84 -4.71
N LEU A 207 -12.80 -0.65 -3.94
CA LEU A 207 -12.85 -1.05 -2.54
C LEU A 207 -12.53 -2.53 -2.34
N GLY A 208 -11.74 -2.84 -1.33
CA GLY A 208 -11.26 -4.18 -1.02
C GLY A 208 -9.85 -4.47 -1.54
N SER A 209 -9.22 -3.49 -2.23
CA SER A 209 -7.83 -3.62 -2.70
C SER A 209 -7.15 -2.28 -2.87
N HIS A 210 -5.90 -2.18 -2.42
CA HIS A 210 -5.09 -0.98 -2.62
C HIS A 210 -3.67 -1.35 -3.06
N THR A 211 -3.12 -0.58 -4.02
CA THR A 211 -1.72 -0.70 -4.46
C THR A 211 -0.88 0.33 -3.72
N CYS A 212 0.18 -0.13 -3.06
CA CYS A 212 1.11 0.74 -2.33
C CYS A 212 2.55 0.33 -2.66
N ASP A 213 3.43 1.32 -2.89
CA ASP A 213 4.86 1.10 -3.12
C ASP A 213 5.58 0.53 -1.88
N CYS A 214 4.88 0.42 -0.76
CA CYS A 214 5.33 -0.33 0.43
C CYS A 214 5.65 -1.80 0.12
N MET A 215 5.07 -2.37 -0.92
CA MET A 215 5.33 -3.75 -1.34
C MET A 215 6.58 -3.90 -2.23
N VAL A 216 7.29 -2.80 -2.52
CA VAL A 216 8.54 -2.81 -3.31
C VAL A 216 9.78 -3.08 -2.44
N GLY A 217 9.63 -3.73 -1.30
CA GLY A 217 10.69 -4.44 -0.63
C GLY A 217 10.87 -5.78 -1.34
N VAL A 218 12.10 -6.24 -1.51
CA VAL A 218 12.35 -7.64 -1.86
C VAL A 218 11.43 -8.48 -1.00
N VAL A 219 10.40 -9.08 -1.61
CA VAL A 219 9.63 -10.12 -0.93
C VAL A 219 10.69 -11.20 -0.65
N GLU A 220 11.22 -11.26 0.56
CA GLU A 220 11.72 -12.53 1.06
C GLU A 220 10.49 -13.43 1.02
N LEU A 221 10.34 -14.11 -0.10
CA LEU A 221 9.51 -15.29 -0.16
C LEU A 221 10.09 -16.18 0.94
N ASN A 222 9.44 -16.17 2.10
CA ASN A 222 9.61 -17.22 3.11
C ASN A 222 9.22 -18.51 2.40
N SER A 223 10.19 -19.01 1.64
CA SER A 223 10.09 -20.22 0.89
C SER A 223 9.96 -21.34 1.91
N ILE A 224 8.75 -21.87 2.05
CA ILE A 224 8.50 -23.14 2.75
C ILE A 224 9.31 -24.26 2.09
N VAL A 225 9.85 -24.02 0.89
CA VAL A 225 10.66 -24.96 0.13
C VAL A 225 12.13 -24.75 0.47
N SER A 226 12.70 -25.68 1.23
CA SER A 226 14.13 -25.73 1.49
C SER A 226 14.88 -26.30 0.29
N PHE A 227 15.98 -25.64 -0.09
CA PHE A 227 16.90 -26.14 -1.09
C PHE A 227 18.33 -25.73 -0.77
N VAL A 228 19.27 -26.48 -1.33
CA VAL A 228 20.70 -26.20 -1.23
C VAL A 228 21.34 -26.25 -2.60
N VAL A 229 22.31 -25.36 -2.84
CA VAL A 229 23.14 -25.32 -4.03
C VAL A 229 24.58 -25.58 -3.60
N TYR A 230 25.21 -26.61 -4.17
CA TYR A 230 26.56 -27.00 -3.79
C TYR A 230 27.34 -27.60 -4.96
N PRO A 231 28.69 -27.51 -4.95
CA PRO A 231 29.48 -26.70 -4.03
C PRO A 231 29.19 -25.19 -4.21
N ASN A 232 29.27 -24.43 -3.12
CA ASN A 232 29.20 -22.98 -3.14
C ASN A 232 30.19 -22.44 -2.11
N PRO A 233 31.32 -21.86 -2.53
CA PRO A 233 31.74 -21.55 -3.91
C PRO A 233 31.97 -22.80 -4.79
N SER A 234 31.70 -22.65 -6.10
CA SER A 234 31.97 -23.66 -7.14
C SER A 234 33.23 -23.29 -7.93
N ASN A 235 34.09 -24.31 -8.17
CA ASN A 235 35.36 -24.18 -8.90
C ASN A 235 35.57 -25.30 -9.90
N ASP A 236 34.67 -26.25 -10.02
CA ASP A 236 34.81 -27.44 -10.89
C ASP A 236 33.89 -27.43 -12.11
N GLY A 237 33.20 -26.30 -12.35
CA GLY A 237 32.30 -26.12 -13.50
C GLY A 237 30.95 -26.81 -13.34
N HIS A 238 30.62 -27.36 -12.16
CA HIS A 238 29.35 -28.01 -11.88
C HIS A 238 28.77 -27.52 -10.58
N ILE A 239 27.43 -27.38 -10.54
CA ILE A 239 26.67 -27.11 -9.34
C ILE A 239 25.50 -28.07 -9.24
N ALA A 240 25.32 -28.66 -8.09
CA ALA A 240 24.18 -29.52 -7.78
C ALA A 240 23.15 -28.73 -6.96
N ILE A 241 21.88 -28.99 -7.23
CA ILE A 241 20.73 -28.46 -6.49
C ILE A 241 19.97 -29.62 -5.89
N ASN A 242 19.68 -29.52 -4.59
CA ASN A 242 18.84 -30.48 -3.89
C ASN A 242 17.73 -29.73 -3.16
N ALA A 243 16.47 -30.04 -3.43
CA ALA A 243 15.31 -29.34 -2.92
C ALA A 243 14.31 -30.28 -2.26
N SER A 244 13.49 -29.75 -1.35
CA SER A 244 12.40 -30.49 -0.71
C SER A 244 11.20 -30.69 -1.64
N GLU A 245 11.07 -29.81 -2.67
CA GLU A 245 9.99 -29.86 -3.67
C GLU A 245 10.54 -30.09 -5.09
N ASN A 246 9.64 -30.45 -6.02
CA ASN A 246 10.00 -30.71 -7.41
C ASN A 246 10.36 -29.43 -8.14
N ILE A 247 11.51 -29.43 -8.80
CA ILE A 247 12.06 -28.32 -9.56
C ILE A 247 11.41 -28.29 -10.95
N GLU A 248 10.85 -27.18 -11.35
CA GLU A 248 10.30 -26.91 -12.69
C GLU A 248 11.32 -26.18 -13.56
N LYS A 249 11.95 -25.13 -13.01
CA LYS A 249 12.88 -24.28 -13.73
C LYS A 249 13.97 -23.76 -12.81
N VAL A 250 15.20 -23.68 -13.35
CA VAL A 250 16.34 -23.02 -12.69
C VAL A 250 16.88 -21.93 -13.59
N GLU A 251 17.13 -20.75 -13.04
CA GLU A 251 17.76 -19.62 -13.70
C GLU A 251 18.97 -19.14 -12.88
N VAL A 252 20.11 -18.93 -13.55
CA VAL A 252 21.28 -18.29 -12.94
C VAL A 252 21.36 -16.86 -13.50
N ILE A 253 21.42 -15.88 -12.63
CA ILE A 253 21.30 -14.45 -12.93
C ILE A 253 22.55 -13.75 -12.45
N ASN A 254 23.16 -12.94 -13.31
CA ASN A 254 24.34 -12.14 -12.96
C ASN A 254 23.96 -10.89 -12.13
N MET A 255 24.97 -10.17 -11.64
CA MET A 255 24.79 -8.98 -10.77
C MET A 255 24.12 -7.79 -11.49
N VAL A 256 23.98 -7.80 -12.81
CA VAL A 256 23.24 -6.78 -13.58
C VAL A 256 21.81 -7.25 -13.95
N GLY A 257 21.36 -8.38 -13.40
CA GLY A 257 19.99 -8.88 -13.58
C GLY A 257 19.75 -9.70 -14.86
N GLN A 258 20.81 -10.03 -15.62
CA GLN A 258 20.67 -10.85 -16.83
C GLN A 258 20.68 -12.34 -16.50
N VAL A 259 19.74 -13.11 -17.07
CA VAL A 259 19.76 -14.57 -17.02
C VAL A 259 20.89 -15.08 -17.91
N VAL A 260 21.90 -15.71 -17.31
CA VAL A 260 23.08 -16.24 -17.99
C VAL A 260 23.05 -17.77 -18.21
N LEU A 261 22.18 -18.48 -17.47
CA LEU A 261 21.89 -19.88 -17.66
C LEU A 261 20.43 -20.14 -17.26
N SER A 262 19.72 -20.95 -18.04
CA SER A 262 18.33 -21.29 -17.75
C SER A 262 18.05 -22.73 -18.19
N GLU A 263 17.50 -23.56 -17.28
CA GLU A 263 17.05 -24.92 -17.55
C GLU A 263 15.62 -25.13 -17.09
N THR A 264 14.82 -25.84 -17.88
CA THR A 264 13.44 -26.19 -17.58
C THR A 264 13.31 -27.74 -17.61
N TYR A 265 12.65 -28.28 -16.63
CA TYR A 265 12.54 -29.73 -16.44
C TYR A 265 11.10 -30.17 -16.71
N ALA A 266 10.93 -31.04 -17.71
CA ALA A 266 9.64 -31.67 -18.04
C ALA A 266 9.28 -32.84 -17.08
N VAL A 267 10.26 -33.32 -16.32
CA VAL A 267 10.11 -34.41 -15.37
C VAL A 267 10.27 -33.85 -13.95
N LEU A 268 9.47 -34.37 -13.03
CA LEU A 268 9.51 -33.94 -11.62
C LEU A 268 10.82 -34.40 -10.96
N LEU A 269 11.68 -33.43 -10.64
CA LEU A 269 13.00 -33.69 -10.07
C LEU A 269 13.16 -32.87 -8.76
N LYS A 270 13.61 -33.54 -7.70
CA LYS A 270 14.04 -32.84 -6.47
C LYS A 270 15.55 -32.58 -6.43
N LYS A 271 16.28 -33.17 -7.37
CA LYS A 271 17.74 -33.00 -7.50
C LYS A 271 18.09 -32.79 -8.96
N THR A 272 18.97 -31.83 -9.23
CA THR A 272 19.50 -31.60 -10.57
C THR A 272 20.94 -31.11 -10.48
N GLN A 273 21.63 -31.13 -11.62
CA GLN A 273 22.98 -30.60 -11.75
C GLN A 273 23.04 -29.67 -12.97
N LEU A 274 23.67 -28.52 -12.80
CA LEU A 274 23.87 -27.53 -13.85
C LEU A 274 25.33 -27.49 -14.26
N ASP A 275 25.58 -27.34 -15.56
CA ASP A 275 26.90 -27.04 -16.09
C ASP A 275 27.18 -25.53 -15.94
N SER A 276 28.03 -25.19 -15.00
CA SER A 276 28.48 -23.82 -14.74
C SER A 276 29.85 -23.49 -15.38
N SER A 277 30.42 -24.37 -16.18
CA SER A 277 31.76 -24.24 -16.77
C SER A 277 31.92 -22.99 -17.67
N LYS A 278 30.80 -22.49 -18.22
CA LYS A 278 30.75 -21.31 -19.06
C LYS A 278 30.52 -19.99 -18.29
N LEU A 279 30.30 -20.08 -16.99
CA LEU A 279 30.12 -18.88 -16.18
C LEU A 279 31.47 -18.29 -15.80
N ASN A 280 31.58 -16.97 -15.90
CA ASN A 280 32.76 -16.26 -15.45
C ASN A 280 32.85 -16.28 -13.91
N LYS A 281 34.06 -16.14 -13.39
CA LYS A 281 34.26 -15.94 -11.94
C LYS A 281 33.49 -14.75 -11.46
N GLY A 282 32.75 -14.93 -10.38
CA GLY A 282 31.91 -13.87 -9.82
C GLY A 282 30.74 -14.37 -8.97
N MET A 283 29.89 -13.44 -8.57
CA MET A 283 28.67 -13.71 -7.79
C MET A 283 27.45 -13.73 -8.72
N TYR A 284 26.56 -14.67 -8.46
CA TYR A 284 25.31 -14.90 -9.19
C TYR A 284 24.16 -15.13 -8.20
N ALA A 285 22.94 -14.91 -8.67
CA ALA A 285 21.73 -15.40 -8.00
C ALA A 285 21.23 -16.66 -8.73
N VAL A 286 20.94 -17.73 -7.98
CA VAL A 286 20.23 -18.91 -8.49
C VAL A 286 18.79 -18.81 -8.09
N LYS A 287 17.89 -18.70 -9.06
CA LYS A 287 16.45 -18.61 -8.91
C LYS A 287 15.81 -19.92 -9.35
N ILE A 288 15.00 -20.52 -8.49
CA ILE A 288 14.34 -21.79 -8.75
C ILE A 288 12.83 -21.61 -8.68
N ARG A 289 12.13 -22.10 -9.71
CA ARG A 289 10.68 -22.27 -9.69
C ARG A 289 10.39 -23.75 -9.44
N PHE A 290 9.46 -23.98 -8.52
CA PHE A 290 8.99 -25.33 -8.17
C PHE A 290 7.63 -25.62 -8.80
N SER A 291 7.28 -26.90 -8.89
CA SER A 291 6.02 -27.37 -9.51
C SER A 291 4.75 -26.89 -8.80
N ASN A 292 4.85 -26.44 -7.57
CA ASN A 292 3.77 -25.80 -6.80
C ASN A 292 3.68 -24.28 -7.01
N ASN A 293 4.34 -23.74 -8.05
CA ASN A 293 4.46 -22.31 -8.37
C ASN A 293 5.25 -21.47 -7.35
N THR A 294 5.83 -22.06 -6.30
CA THR A 294 6.72 -21.30 -5.43
C THR A 294 8.04 -20.98 -6.14
N ILE A 295 8.63 -19.84 -5.78
CA ILE A 295 9.93 -19.41 -6.29
C ILE A 295 10.84 -19.18 -5.09
N SER A 296 12.08 -19.66 -5.19
CA SER A 296 13.12 -19.43 -4.19
C SER A 296 14.42 -19.03 -4.86
N GLN A 297 15.28 -18.31 -4.15
CA GLN A 297 16.58 -17.94 -4.67
C GLN A 297 17.68 -18.01 -3.60
N THR A 298 18.92 -18.19 -4.04
CA THR A 298 20.11 -18.14 -3.21
C THR A 298 21.28 -17.56 -3.98
N SER A 299 22.34 -17.15 -3.28
CA SER A 299 23.59 -16.71 -3.90
C SER A 299 24.46 -17.90 -4.32
N LEU A 300 25.20 -17.73 -5.41
CA LEU A 300 26.21 -18.67 -5.93
C LEU A 300 27.50 -17.90 -6.23
N ILE A 301 28.62 -18.44 -5.81
CA ILE A 301 29.95 -17.89 -6.10
C ILE A 301 30.68 -18.88 -7.02
N ILE A 302 31.15 -18.38 -8.19
CA ILE A 302 32.01 -19.11 -9.11
C ILE A 302 33.44 -18.61 -8.90
N GLN A 303 34.42 -19.54 -8.70
CA GLN A 303 35.83 -19.23 -8.47
C GLN A 303 36.75 -19.73 -9.61
#